data_6e5b885f660a8fdedf1658145f1e2542
#
_entry.id   6e5b885f660a8fdedf1658145f1e2542
#
_cell.length_a   1.000
_cell.length_b   1.000
_cell.length_c   1.000
_cell.angle_alpha   90.00
_cell.angle_beta   90.00
_cell.angle_gamma   90.00
#
_symmetry.space_group_name_H-M   'P 1'
#
loop_
_entity.id
_entity.type
_entity.pdbx_description
1 polymer ?
#
loop_
_entity_poly.entity_id
_entity_poly.type
_entity_poly.pdbx_seq_one_letter_code
_entity_poly.pdbx_strand_id
1 'polypeptide(L)'
;LTADSGGAVYGYYDPQLHVYIVQWNNVKTYEDNSNESFQAILFDPIFYSTPTGDGEILLQYEDFNNTSNGSYGGGTPQHGGYCSIGIEDHWGTTGLEYTFNNTYARAARTLSDDSALFISTRKIGSVWNLPQAELELSTSELNFEVEENQQFTDYITLSNTGEDESILSYNIKTSPLAVSAGNDNFGNHWIDSDIDFNNNYNWIDIDASETNQIIFENNDDGEFVDVGFDFNFYGDNYNQILVNPN
;
A
#
# COMPACT_ATOMS: atom_id res chain seq x y z
N LEU A 1 17.33 -3.14 7.39
CA LEU A 1 17.75 -2.47 6.15
C LEU A 1 18.99 -1.63 6.41
N THR A 2 19.84 -1.44 5.44
CA THR A 2 21.04 -0.60 5.59
C THR A 2 21.25 0.26 4.35
N ALA A 3 21.42 1.57 4.56
CA ALA A 3 21.80 2.50 3.50
C ALA A 3 23.31 2.47 3.17
N ASP A 4 24.14 1.89 4.04
CA ASP A 4 25.62 1.90 3.93
C ASP A 4 26.18 1.16 2.71
N SER A 5 25.37 0.38 2.00
CA SER A 5 25.82 -0.45 0.88
C SER A 5 25.38 0.06 -0.48
N GLY A 6 25.13 1.36 -0.60
CA GLY A 6 24.79 2.02 -1.86
C GLY A 6 23.31 2.40 -1.99
N GLY A 7 22.47 2.07 -1.00
CA GLY A 7 21.10 2.57 -0.93
C GLY A 7 21.02 3.94 -0.25
N ALA A 8 19.87 4.60 -0.38
CA ALA A 8 19.59 5.88 0.27
C ALA A 8 18.10 6.01 0.60
N VAL A 9 17.79 6.89 1.55
CA VAL A 9 16.42 7.26 1.89
C VAL A 9 16.21 8.73 1.50
N TYR A 10 15.10 9.02 0.85
CA TYR A 10 14.75 10.35 0.37
C TYR A 10 13.40 10.78 0.92
N GLY A 11 13.26 12.07 1.20
CA GLY A 11 11.99 12.69 1.54
C GLY A 11 11.65 13.79 0.54
N TYR A 12 10.40 13.83 0.08
CA TYR A 12 9.92 14.81 -0.88
C TYR A 12 8.47 15.19 -0.62
N TYR A 13 8.19 16.49 -0.56
CA TYR A 13 6.81 17.01 -0.61
C TYR A 13 6.46 17.38 -2.04
N ASP A 14 5.43 16.74 -2.60
CA ASP A 14 4.90 17.09 -3.90
C ASP A 14 3.75 18.10 -3.75
N PRO A 15 3.97 19.39 -4.15
CA PRO A 15 2.95 20.42 -4.02
C PRO A 15 1.84 20.33 -5.07
N GLN A 16 1.97 19.49 -6.09
CA GLN A 16 0.93 19.28 -7.10
C GLN A 16 0.00 18.15 -6.67
N LEU A 17 0.56 17.09 -6.12
CA LEU A 17 -0.19 15.96 -5.60
C LEU A 17 -0.61 16.16 -4.14
N HIS A 18 -0.07 17.16 -3.44
CA HIS A 18 -0.32 17.38 -2.01
C HIS A 18 -0.05 16.15 -1.15
N VAL A 19 1.12 15.55 -1.36
CA VAL A 19 1.57 14.36 -0.64
C VAL A 19 3.00 14.53 -0.14
N TYR A 20 3.35 13.82 0.94
CA TYR A 20 4.73 13.66 1.35
C TYR A 20 5.18 12.24 1.07
N ILE A 21 6.30 12.09 0.37
CA ILE A 21 6.85 10.80 -0.06
C ILE A 21 8.13 10.52 0.72
N VAL A 22 8.21 9.37 1.36
CA VAL A 22 9.46 8.79 1.84
C VAL A 22 9.81 7.61 0.94
N GLN A 23 10.97 7.63 0.35
CA GLN A 23 11.45 6.58 -0.55
C GLN A 23 12.71 5.93 0.02
N TRP A 24 12.66 4.63 0.24
CA TRP A 24 13.84 3.79 0.44
C TRP A 24 14.27 3.25 -0.91
N ASN A 25 15.44 3.67 -1.39
CA ASN A 25 15.94 3.34 -2.73
C ASN A 25 17.15 2.42 -2.63
N ASN A 26 17.04 1.20 -3.16
CA ASN A 26 18.08 0.17 -3.15
C ASN A 26 18.67 -0.09 -1.75
N VAL A 27 17.88 0.02 -0.70
CA VAL A 27 18.33 -0.31 0.65
C VAL A 27 18.50 -1.83 0.79
N LYS A 28 19.46 -2.26 1.57
CA LYS A 28 19.76 -3.68 1.71
C LYS A 28 19.24 -4.26 3.00
N THR A 29 18.69 -5.45 2.90
CA THR A 29 18.40 -6.25 4.08
C THR A 29 19.68 -6.66 4.78
N TYR A 30 19.62 -6.75 6.11
CA TYR A 30 20.74 -7.24 6.92
C TYR A 30 21.00 -8.72 6.61
N GLU A 31 22.25 -9.12 6.52
CA GLU A 31 22.79 -10.46 6.27
C GLU A 31 22.73 -10.97 4.83
N ASP A 32 21.60 -10.99 4.16
CA ASP A 32 21.51 -11.57 2.81
C ASP A 32 21.74 -10.54 1.69
N ASN A 33 21.73 -9.25 2.04
CA ASN A 33 21.94 -8.12 1.12
C ASN A 33 20.97 -8.07 -0.06
N SER A 34 19.74 -8.58 0.08
CA SER A 34 18.71 -8.31 -0.93
C SER A 34 18.45 -6.81 -1.02
N ASN A 35 18.22 -6.32 -2.23
CA ASN A 35 17.87 -4.92 -2.46
C ASN A 35 16.37 -4.76 -2.34
N GLU A 36 15.97 -3.71 -1.65
CA GLU A 36 14.58 -3.32 -1.49
C GLU A 36 14.41 -1.88 -1.95
N SER A 37 13.37 -1.62 -2.73
CA SER A 37 12.97 -0.27 -3.15
C SER A 37 11.48 -0.09 -2.89
N PHE A 38 11.11 0.83 -2.00
CA PHE A 38 9.72 1.07 -1.64
C PHE A 38 9.48 2.50 -1.20
N GLN A 39 8.21 2.90 -1.23
CA GLN A 39 7.75 4.23 -0.83
C GLN A 39 6.66 4.13 0.23
N ALA A 40 6.67 5.09 1.16
CA ALA A 40 5.52 5.45 1.98
C ALA A 40 5.07 6.86 1.59
N ILE A 41 3.81 6.98 1.16
CA ILE A 41 3.22 8.22 0.68
C ILE A 41 2.12 8.62 1.65
N LEU A 42 2.26 9.81 2.25
CA LEU A 42 1.30 10.39 3.18
C LEU A 42 0.48 11.44 2.43
N PHE A 43 -0.83 11.29 2.44
CA PHE A 43 -1.76 12.19 1.77
C PHE A 43 -2.21 13.31 2.71
N ASP A 44 -2.11 14.57 2.27
CA ASP A 44 -2.56 15.73 3.04
C ASP A 44 -4.09 15.67 3.24
N PRO A 45 -4.60 15.52 4.47
CA PRO A 45 -6.02 15.36 4.73
C PRO A 45 -6.87 16.60 4.41
N ILE A 46 -6.24 17.76 4.17
CA ILE A 46 -6.94 18.95 3.68
C ILE A 46 -7.44 18.73 2.25
N PHE A 47 -6.65 18.07 1.40
CA PHE A 47 -6.99 17.77 0.01
C PHE A 47 -7.66 16.40 -0.14
N TYR A 48 -7.26 15.44 0.69
CA TYR A 48 -7.71 14.04 0.67
C TYR A 48 -8.52 13.74 1.94
N SER A 49 -9.68 14.39 2.11
CA SER A 49 -10.47 14.28 3.33
C SER A 49 -11.03 12.87 3.54
N THR A 50 -10.98 12.35 4.75
CA THR A 50 -11.53 11.06 5.16
C THR A 50 -12.68 11.23 6.15
N PRO A 51 -13.50 10.19 6.38
CA PRO A 51 -14.59 10.26 7.36
C PRO A 51 -14.14 10.53 8.79
N THR A 52 -12.95 10.11 9.17
CA THR A 52 -12.38 10.31 10.51
C THR A 52 -11.53 11.58 10.61
N GLY A 53 -11.12 12.15 9.47
CA GLY A 53 -10.17 13.25 9.38
C GLY A 53 -8.70 12.78 9.38
N ASP A 54 -8.42 11.47 9.52
CA ASP A 54 -7.06 10.96 9.44
C ASP A 54 -6.52 10.98 8.01
N GLY A 55 -5.21 11.15 7.87
CA GLY A 55 -4.51 11.04 6.61
C GLY A 55 -4.50 9.61 6.08
N GLU A 56 -4.50 9.48 4.77
CA GLU A 56 -4.37 8.19 4.08
C GLU A 56 -2.89 7.88 3.83
N ILE A 57 -2.56 6.61 3.74
CA ILE A 57 -1.19 6.12 3.54
C ILE A 57 -1.18 5.14 2.38
N LEU A 58 -0.27 5.34 1.41
CA LEU A 58 -0.01 4.38 0.35
C LEU A 58 1.40 3.84 0.51
N LEU A 59 1.54 2.53 0.63
CA LEU A 59 2.80 1.83 0.59
C LEU A 59 2.96 1.20 -0.80
N GLN A 60 4.06 1.48 -1.48
CA GLN A 60 4.36 0.94 -2.81
C GLN A 60 5.71 0.24 -2.80
N TYR A 61 5.79 -0.91 -3.46
CA TYR A 61 6.97 -1.76 -3.53
C TYR A 61 7.39 -1.93 -4.99
N GLU A 62 8.49 -1.30 -5.39
CA GLU A 62 9.15 -1.51 -6.69
C GLU A 62 9.92 -2.84 -6.65
N ASP A 63 10.71 -3.02 -5.59
CA ASP A 63 11.41 -4.27 -5.31
C ASP A 63 11.00 -4.77 -3.93
N PHE A 64 10.37 -5.92 -3.86
CA PHE A 64 10.04 -6.64 -2.64
C PHE A 64 10.68 -8.02 -2.66
N ASN A 65 11.92 -8.09 -2.27
CA ASN A 65 12.77 -9.27 -2.43
C ASN A 65 13.36 -9.78 -1.12
N ASN A 66 12.85 -9.32 0.01
CA ASN A 66 13.36 -9.64 1.33
C ASN A 66 13.38 -11.16 1.57
N THR A 67 14.55 -11.75 1.52
CA THR A 67 14.82 -13.16 1.83
C THR A 67 15.55 -13.34 3.16
N SER A 68 15.68 -12.27 3.95
CA SER A 68 16.35 -12.31 5.25
C SER A 68 15.69 -13.33 6.17
N ASN A 69 16.51 -14.09 6.88
CA ASN A 69 16.08 -15.00 7.94
C ASN A 69 16.22 -14.39 9.34
N GLY A 70 16.71 -13.15 9.41
CA GLY A 70 17.08 -12.49 10.64
C GLY A 70 18.22 -13.18 11.39
N SER A 71 19.04 -12.40 12.10
CA SER A 71 20.15 -12.95 12.89
C SER A 71 19.70 -13.78 14.11
N TYR A 72 18.43 -13.75 14.41
CA TYR A 72 17.89 -14.40 15.61
C TYR A 72 17.37 -15.83 15.41
N GLY A 73 17.28 -16.32 14.20
CA GLY A 73 16.45 -17.49 13.97
C GLY A 73 17.13 -18.73 13.43
N GLY A 74 18.26 -18.61 12.78
CA GLY A 74 18.78 -19.76 12.03
C GLY A 74 17.71 -20.39 11.13
N GLY A 75 16.71 -19.59 10.75
CA GLY A 75 15.61 -20.01 9.90
C GLY A 75 16.05 -20.15 8.45
N THR A 76 15.19 -20.74 7.63
CA THR A 76 15.42 -20.80 6.19
C THR A 76 15.04 -19.46 5.58
N PRO A 77 15.90 -18.80 4.77
CA PRO A 77 15.56 -17.61 4.03
C PRO A 77 14.31 -17.84 3.19
N GLN A 78 13.36 -16.89 3.26
CA GLN A 78 12.14 -16.95 2.48
C GLN A 78 11.67 -15.54 2.15
N HIS A 79 11.06 -15.37 1.00
CA HIS A 79 10.51 -14.10 0.56
C HIS A 79 9.55 -13.50 1.61
N GLY A 80 9.79 -12.22 1.97
CA GLY A 80 9.03 -11.55 3.02
C GLY A 80 9.27 -12.08 4.44
N GLY A 81 10.30 -12.90 4.65
CA GLY A 81 10.69 -13.37 5.98
C GLY A 81 11.27 -12.24 6.82
N TYR A 82 11.04 -12.32 8.14
CA TYR A 82 11.58 -11.38 9.12
C TYR A 82 11.20 -9.90 8.84
N CYS A 83 10.01 -9.67 8.38
CA CYS A 83 9.45 -8.32 8.25
C CYS A 83 8.01 -8.28 8.76
N SER A 84 7.56 -7.09 9.13
CA SER A 84 6.17 -6.78 9.39
C SER A 84 5.74 -5.57 8.57
N ILE A 85 4.51 -5.59 8.08
CA ILE A 85 3.92 -4.49 7.33
C ILE A 85 2.54 -4.21 7.90
N GLY A 86 2.31 -2.96 8.24
CA GLY A 86 1.09 -2.50 8.87
C GLY A 86 1.25 -1.10 9.45
N ILE A 87 0.27 -0.67 10.20
CA ILE A 87 0.28 0.56 10.99
C ILE A 87 -0.12 0.27 12.42
N GLU A 88 0.35 1.07 13.36
CA GLU A 88 -0.10 1.04 14.75
C GLU A 88 -0.08 2.45 15.34
N ASP A 89 -0.90 2.67 16.38
CA ASP A 89 -0.87 3.90 17.12
C ASP A 89 0.45 4.02 17.92
N HIS A 90 0.81 5.24 18.33
CA HIS A 90 2.07 5.49 19.07
C HIS A 90 2.14 4.81 20.45
N TRP A 91 1.02 4.27 20.94
CA TRP A 91 0.97 3.51 22.19
C TRP A 91 1.14 1.99 21.99
N GLY A 92 1.12 1.52 20.74
CA GLY A 92 1.13 0.10 20.43
C GLY A 92 -0.11 -0.65 20.91
N THR A 93 -1.25 0.06 21.02
CA THR A 93 -2.50 -0.50 21.54
C THR A 93 -3.54 -0.76 20.46
N THR A 94 -3.45 -0.07 19.36
CA THR A 94 -4.32 -0.22 18.19
C THR A 94 -3.47 -0.27 16.95
N GLY A 95 -3.71 -1.26 16.10
CA GLY A 95 -2.94 -1.44 14.87
C GLY A 95 -3.67 -2.28 13.83
N LEU A 96 -3.15 -2.23 12.63
CA LEU A 96 -3.61 -2.99 11.48
C LEU A 96 -2.41 -3.68 10.85
N GLU A 97 -2.35 -4.99 10.94
CA GLU A 97 -1.30 -5.82 10.36
C GLU A 97 -1.74 -6.35 8.99
N TYR A 98 -0.91 -6.17 7.98
CA TYR A 98 -1.05 -6.82 6.68
C TYR A 98 -0.29 -8.15 6.63
N THR A 99 0.97 -8.14 7.06
CA THR A 99 1.79 -9.35 7.17
C THR A 99 2.78 -9.25 8.31
N PHE A 100 3.05 -10.38 8.93
CA PHE A 100 4.10 -10.56 9.91
C PHE A 100 4.90 -11.82 9.58
N ASN A 101 6.20 -11.67 9.37
CA ASN A 101 7.14 -12.76 9.09
C ASN A 101 6.60 -13.73 8.02
N ASN A 102 6.23 -13.19 6.86
CA ASN A 102 5.62 -13.90 5.72
C ASN A 102 4.31 -14.65 6.05
N THR A 103 3.67 -14.28 7.13
CA THR A 103 2.34 -14.78 7.49
C THR A 103 1.32 -13.69 7.17
N TYR A 104 0.46 -13.94 6.22
CA TYR A 104 -0.52 -12.99 5.70
C TYR A 104 -1.89 -13.23 6.30
N ALA A 105 -2.65 -12.16 6.51
CA ALA A 105 -4.07 -12.25 6.79
C ALA A 105 -4.78 -13.03 5.67
N ARG A 106 -5.89 -13.73 5.99
CA ARG A 106 -6.56 -14.63 5.04
C ARG A 106 -6.97 -13.97 3.72
N ALA A 107 -7.26 -12.68 3.74
CA ALA A 107 -7.67 -11.93 2.57
C ALA A 107 -6.50 -11.20 1.88
N ALA A 108 -5.34 -11.14 2.51
CA ALA A 108 -4.16 -10.49 1.95
C ALA A 108 -3.50 -11.34 0.89
N ARG A 109 -2.94 -10.70 -0.13
CA ARG A 109 -2.04 -11.33 -1.09
C ARG A 109 -0.61 -11.28 -0.60
N THR A 110 0.18 -12.25 -1.01
CA THR A 110 1.63 -12.17 -0.85
C THR A 110 2.15 -11.01 -1.67
N LEU A 111 2.86 -10.08 -1.02
CA LEU A 111 3.50 -8.96 -1.69
C LEU A 111 4.60 -9.44 -2.64
N SER A 112 4.77 -8.71 -3.71
CA SER A 112 5.78 -8.91 -4.73
C SER A 112 6.19 -7.55 -5.30
N ASP A 113 7.13 -7.55 -6.23
CA ASP A 113 7.44 -6.37 -7.01
C ASP A 113 6.18 -5.79 -7.65
N ASP A 114 6.17 -4.47 -7.86
CA ASP A 114 5.06 -3.71 -8.45
C ASP A 114 3.73 -3.83 -7.69
N SER A 115 3.78 -4.02 -6.37
CA SER A 115 2.59 -4.09 -5.53
C SER A 115 2.39 -2.81 -4.72
N ALA A 116 1.13 -2.53 -4.37
CA ALA A 116 0.76 -1.40 -3.55
C ALA A 116 -0.28 -1.79 -2.49
N LEU A 117 -0.19 -1.13 -1.34
CA LEU A 117 -1.08 -1.30 -0.21
C LEU A 117 -1.59 0.08 0.22
N PHE A 118 -2.89 0.31 0.08
CA PHE A 118 -3.53 1.55 0.48
C PHE A 118 -4.25 1.39 1.81
N ILE A 119 -3.98 2.29 2.74
CA ILE A 119 -4.51 2.28 4.10
C ILE A 119 -5.38 3.52 4.28
N SER A 120 -6.64 3.32 4.63
CA SER A 120 -7.64 4.38 4.71
C SER A 120 -8.73 4.06 5.70
N THR A 121 -9.41 5.10 6.18
CA THR A 121 -10.69 5.00 6.91
C THR A 121 -11.91 5.19 6.01
N ARG A 122 -11.73 5.35 4.71
CA ARG A 122 -12.83 5.42 3.73
C ARG A 122 -13.44 4.05 3.50
N LYS A 123 -14.69 4.05 3.10
CA LYS A 123 -15.30 2.82 2.58
C LYS A 123 -14.58 2.37 1.31
N ILE A 124 -14.36 1.07 1.19
CA ILE A 124 -13.81 0.47 -0.03
C ILE A 124 -14.66 0.88 -1.23
N GLY A 125 -14.00 1.31 -2.30
CA GLY A 125 -14.65 1.81 -3.52
C GLY A 125 -15.11 3.27 -3.46
N SER A 126 -14.85 4.00 -2.36
CA SER A 126 -15.04 5.46 -2.36
C SER A 126 -13.77 6.15 -2.85
N VAL A 127 -13.88 7.06 -3.82
CA VAL A 127 -12.77 7.85 -4.38
C VAL A 127 -12.88 9.33 -4.01
N TRP A 128 -11.75 10.02 -4.00
CA TRP A 128 -11.64 11.46 -3.74
C TRP A 128 -12.37 12.25 -4.84
N ASN A 129 -13.52 12.79 -4.61
CA ASN A 129 -14.27 13.73 -5.49
C ASN A 129 -13.99 13.64 -7.01
N LEU A 130 -13.43 12.52 -7.47
CA LEU A 130 -13.30 12.21 -8.88
C LEU A 130 -14.66 11.72 -9.39
N PRO A 131 -14.99 11.91 -10.68
CA PRO A 131 -16.19 11.35 -11.25
C PRO A 131 -16.32 9.87 -10.93
N GLN A 132 -17.42 9.48 -10.28
CA GLN A 132 -17.60 8.12 -9.78
C GLN A 132 -18.04 7.20 -10.91
N ALA A 133 -17.27 6.13 -11.13
CA ALA A 133 -17.69 5.05 -11.98
C ALA A 133 -18.68 4.13 -11.23
N GLU A 134 -19.70 3.66 -11.93
CA GLU A 134 -20.65 2.69 -11.41
C GLU A 134 -20.73 1.50 -12.36
N LEU A 135 -20.45 0.31 -11.85
CA LEU A 135 -20.50 -0.92 -12.62
C LEU A 135 -21.93 -1.44 -12.68
N GLU A 136 -22.49 -1.53 -13.88
CA GLU A 136 -23.72 -2.27 -14.16
C GLU A 136 -23.38 -3.53 -14.95
N LEU A 137 -23.91 -4.67 -14.51
CA LEU A 137 -23.80 -5.95 -15.18
C LEU A 137 -25.15 -6.32 -15.80
N SER A 138 -25.13 -6.82 -17.05
CA SER A 138 -26.34 -7.33 -17.71
C SER A 138 -26.99 -8.50 -16.96
N THR A 139 -26.21 -9.24 -16.18
CA THR A 139 -26.66 -10.30 -15.27
C THR A 139 -25.64 -10.47 -14.14
N SER A 140 -26.10 -10.82 -12.97
CA SER A 140 -25.24 -11.17 -11.81
C SER A 140 -24.91 -12.65 -11.73
N GLU A 141 -25.49 -13.48 -12.60
CA GLU A 141 -25.34 -14.93 -12.57
C GLU A 141 -25.41 -15.50 -13.99
N LEU A 142 -24.53 -16.45 -14.29
CA LEU A 142 -24.55 -17.27 -15.48
C LEU A 142 -24.68 -18.73 -15.07
N ASN A 143 -25.71 -19.41 -15.56
CA ASN A 143 -25.94 -20.82 -15.30
C ASN A 143 -25.78 -21.61 -16.61
N PHE A 144 -24.94 -22.63 -16.60
CA PHE A 144 -24.73 -23.50 -17.76
C PHE A 144 -24.95 -24.97 -17.39
N GLU A 145 -25.59 -25.67 -18.27
CA GLU A 145 -25.54 -27.15 -18.33
C GLU A 145 -24.83 -27.52 -19.62
N VAL A 146 -23.67 -28.15 -19.51
CA VAL A 146 -22.89 -28.63 -20.68
C VAL A 146 -22.64 -30.11 -20.57
N GLU A 147 -22.86 -30.83 -21.67
CA GLU A 147 -22.51 -32.25 -21.79
C GLU A 147 -20.99 -32.41 -21.95
N GLU A 148 -20.50 -33.58 -21.64
CA GLU A 148 -19.07 -33.88 -21.75
C GLU A 148 -18.55 -33.62 -23.18
N ASN A 149 -17.46 -32.87 -23.31
CA ASN A 149 -16.84 -32.43 -24.58
C ASN A 149 -17.64 -31.39 -25.39
N GLN A 150 -18.64 -30.73 -24.79
CA GLN A 150 -19.31 -29.58 -25.40
C GLN A 150 -18.78 -28.27 -24.87
N GLN A 151 -18.82 -27.22 -25.69
CA GLN A 151 -18.45 -25.86 -25.39
C GLN A 151 -19.69 -24.98 -25.44
N PHE A 152 -19.90 -24.20 -24.39
CA PHE A 152 -20.96 -23.19 -24.31
C PHE A 152 -20.32 -21.82 -24.21
N THR A 153 -20.91 -20.80 -24.82
CA THR A 153 -20.46 -19.41 -24.75
C THR A 153 -21.64 -18.53 -24.41
N ASP A 154 -21.48 -17.72 -23.41
CA ASP A 154 -22.44 -16.69 -23.03
C ASP A 154 -21.69 -15.38 -22.75
N TYR A 155 -22.42 -14.27 -22.60
CA TYR A 155 -21.84 -12.94 -22.48
C TYR A 155 -22.44 -12.20 -21.28
N ILE A 156 -21.57 -11.57 -20.50
CA ILE A 156 -21.94 -10.54 -19.54
C ILE A 156 -21.52 -9.20 -20.15
N THR A 157 -22.46 -8.26 -20.24
CA THR A 157 -22.14 -6.88 -20.61
C THR A 157 -21.82 -6.10 -19.34
N LEU A 158 -20.68 -5.44 -19.34
CA LEU A 158 -20.27 -4.50 -18.30
C LEU A 158 -20.50 -3.10 -18.86
N SER A 159 -21.19 -2.26 -18.09
CA SER A 159 -21.44 -0.87 -18.44
C SER A 159 -21.00 0.03 -17.29
N ASN A 160 -20.42 1.17 -17.62
CA ASN A 160 -20.21 2.25 -16.65
C ASN A 160 -21.45 3.15 -16.69
N THR A 161 -22.24 3.13 -15.62
CA THR A 161 -23.41 3.99 -15.45
C THR A 161 -23.19 5.13 -14.47
N GLY A 162 -21.95 5.32 -14.05
CA GLY A 162 -21.54 6.38 -13.14
C GLY A 162 -21.56 7.78 -13.76
N GLU A 163 -20.89 8.71 -13.10
CA GLU A 163 -20.84 10.11 -13.50
C GLU A 163 -20.11 10.28 -14.86
N ASP A 164 -20.46 11.35 -15.58
CA ASP A 164 -19.76 11.71 -16.82
C ASP A 164 -18.25 11.84 -16.59
N GLU A 165 -17.45 11.37 -17.55
CA GLU A 165 -15.99 11.33 -17.51
C GLU A 165 -15.38 10.36 -16.48
N SER A 166 -16.20 9.60 -15.75
CA SER A 166 -15.69 8.56 -14.87
C SER A 166 -15.06 7.41 -15.64
N ILE A 167 -13.96 6.85 -15.09
CA ILE A 167 -13.26 5.71 -15.69
C ILE A 167 -13.60 4.46 -14.88
N LEU A 168 -14.26 3.49 -15.53
CA LEU A 168 -14.51 2.17 -14.96
C LEU A 168 -13.33 1.26 -15.24
N SER A 169 -12.58 0.94 -14.19
CA SER A 169 -11.57 -0.11 -14.23
C SER A 169 -12.14 -1.39 -13.61
N TYR A 170 -11.92 -2.54 -14.23
CA TYR A 170 -12.41 -3.82 -13.74
C TYR A 170 -11.43 -4.96 -14.03
N ASN A 171 -11.53 -6.01 -13.22
CA ASN A 171 -10.79 -7.24 -13.43
C ASN A 171 -11.75 -8.44 -13.34
N ILE A 172 -11.53 -9.44 -14.14
CA ILE A 172 -12.31 -10.69 -14.11
C ILE A 172 -11.44 -11.76 -13.48
N LYS A 173 -11.80 -12.16 -12.26
CA LYS A 173 -11.13 -13.26 -11.55
C LYS A 173 -12.07 -14.47 -11.44
N THR A 174 -11.52 -15.64 -11.60
CA THR A 174 -12.24 -16.93 -11.48
C THR A 174 -12.05 -17.58 -10.10
N SER A 175 -11.48 -16.86 -9.14
CA SER A 175 -11.26 -17.33 -7.76
C SER A 175 -12.35 -16.84 -6.81
N PRO A 176 -12.56 -17.51 -5.66
CA PRO A 176 -13.39 -16.95 -4.61
C PRO A 176 -12.90 -15.55 -4.25
N LEU A 177 -13.81 -14.60 -4.12
CA LEU A 177 -13.48 -13.21 -3.75
C LEU A 177 -12.61 -13.20 -2.50
N ALA A 178 -11.42 -12.63 -2.62
CA ALA A 178 -10.71 -12.13 -1.48
C ALA A 178 -11.41 -10.82 -1.05
N VAL A 179 -12.03 -10.84 0.11
CA VAL A 179 -12.63 -9.64 0.70
C VAL A 179 -11.53 -8.96 1.49
N SER A 180 -11.44 -7.62 1.42
CA SER A 180 -10.58 -6.86 2.34
C SER A 180 -10.76 -7.38 3.76
N ALA A 181 -9.70 -7.62 4.46
CA ALA A 181 -9.76 -8.08 5.83
C ALA A 181 -8.93 -7.18 6.74
N GLY A 182 -9.44 -7.00 7.93
CA GLY A 182 -8.80 -6.25 8.97
C GLY A 182 -9.34 -4.81 9.03
N ASN A 183 -10.25 -4.58 9.96
CA ASN A 183 -10.51 -3.25 10.45
C ASN A 183 -9.91 -3.18 11.84
N ASP A 184 -9.14 -2.14 12.12
CA ASP A 184 -8.81 -1.83 13.49
C ASP A 184 -10.01 -1.19 14.21
N ASN A 185 -9.88 -0.97 15.52
CA ASN A 185 -10.95 -0.37 16.30
C ASN A 185 -11.20 1.11 15.98
N PHE A 186 -10.30 1.75 15.24
CA PHE A 186 -10.40 3.14 14.82
C PHE A 186 -11.13 3.29 13.48
N GLY A 187 -11.15 2.25 12.66
CA GLY A 187 -11.80 2.19 11.36
C GLY A 187 -10.83 2.16 10.18
N ASN A 188 -9.51 2.08 10.44
CA ASN A 188 -8.57 1.84 9.37
C ASN A 188 -8.72 0.42 8.83
N HIS A 189 -8.59 0.28 7.53
CA HIS A 189 -8.50 -0.98 6.82
C HIS A 189 -7.47 -0.85 5.69
N TRP A 190 -6.93 -1.94 5.26
CA TRP A 190 -6.03 -1.98 4.12
C TRP A 190 -6.75 -2.54 2.90
N ILE A 191 -6.32 -2.07 1.74
CA ILE A 191 -6.77 -2.54 0.43
C ILE A 191 -5.50 -2.80 -0.39
N ASP A 192 -5.32 -4.01 -0.88
CA ASP A 192 -4.22 -4.29 -1.81
C ASP A 192 -4.60 -3.93 -3.25
N SER A 193 -3.59 -3.73 -4.09
CA SER A 193 -3.75 -3.32 -5.49
C SER A 193 -4.49 -4.32 -6.37
N ASP A 194 -4.77 -5.51 -5.87
CA ASP A 194 -5.49 -6.53 -6.60
C ASP A 194 -6.99 -6.54 -6.32
N ILE A 195 -7.42 -5.86 -5.25
CA ILE A 195 -8.82 -5.79 -4.84
C ILE A 195 -9.49 -4.55 -5.41
N ASP A 196 -8.79 -3.42 -5.44
CA ASP A 196 -9.33 -2.16 -5.94
C ASP A 196 -8.39 -1.54 -6.99
N PHE A 197 -8.91 -1.37 -8.22
CA PHE A 197 -8.16 -0.81 -9.35
C PHE A 197 -7.81 0.68 -9.21
N ASN A 198 -8.45 1.40 -8.29
CA ASN A 198 -8.07 2.77 -7.96
C ASN A 198 -6.78 2.84 -7.15
N ASN A 199 -6.33 1.70 -6.62
CA ASN A 199 -5.09 1.54 -5.87
C ASN A 199 -4.02 0.82 -6.69
N ASN A 200 -3.95 1.09 -7.98
CA ASN A 200 -2.90 0.54 -8.81
C ASN A 200 -1.54 1.02 -8.33
N TYR A 201 -0.58 0.11 -8.36
CA TYR A 201 0.81 0.49 -8.23
C TYR A 201 1.13 1.58 -9.26
N ASN A 202 1.61 2.71 -8.79
CA ASN A 202 2.06 3.83 -9.61
C ASN A 202 3.25 4.49 -8.93
N TRP A 203 4.44 4.03 -9.28
CA TRP A 203 5.67 4.57 -8.72
C TRP A 203 5.80 6.05 -9.05
N ILE A 204 6.11 6.86 -8.05
CA ILE A 204 6.34 8.28 -8.22
C ILE A 204 7.85 8.49 -8.28
N ASP A 205 8.36 8.81 -9.48
CA ASP A 205 9.76 9.17 -9.65
C ASP A 205 10.01 10.52 -8.97
N ILE A 206 10.83 10.51 -7.92
CA ILE A 206 11.26 11.75 -7.27
C ILE A 206 12.62 12.16 -7.81
N ASP A 207 12.71 13.40 -8.33
CA ASP A 207 13.97 13.95 -8.85
C ASP A 207 14.96 14.17 -7.70
N ALA A 208 16.09 13.48 -7.74
CA ALA A 208 17.13 13.61 -6.72
C ALA A 208 17.67 15.05 -6.57
N SER A 209 17.47 15.92 -7.55
CA SER A 209 17.84 17.33 -7.48
C SER A 209 16.83 18.18 -6.68
N GLU A 210 15.60 17.73 -6.53
CA GLU A 210 14.52 18.39 -5.79
C GLU A 210 14.26 17.75 -4.42
N THR A 211 14.92 16.61 -4.13
CA THR A 211 14.75 15.84 -2.90
C THR A 211 15.81 16.17 -1.87
N ASN A 212 15.45 16.04 -0.60
CA ASN A 212 16.39 16.05 0.51
C ASN A 212 16.75 14.62 0.88
N GLN A 213 18.01 14.25 0.69
CA GLN A 213 18.49 12.99 1.25
C GLN A 213 18.41 13.04 2.76
N ILE A 214 17.76 12.06 3.37
CA ILE A 214 17.73 11.92 4.82
C ILE A 214 19.02 11.25 5.25
N ILE A 215 19.80 11.96 6.09
CA ILE A 215 21.11 11.51 6.57
C ILE A 215 20.95 10.98 7.99
N PHE A 216 21.32 9.76 8.22
CA PHE A 216 21.30 9.11 9.53
C PHE A 216 22.71 9.11 10.13
N GLU A 217 22.82 9.38 11.46
CA GLU A 217 24.12 9.32 12.14
C GLU A 217 24.64 7.87 12.26
N ASN A 218 23.73 6.92 12.38
CA ASN A 218 24.00 5.48 12.36
C ASN A 218 22.75 4.71 11.91
N ASN A 219 22.89 3.40 11.68
CA ASN A 219 21.79 2.58 11.13
C ASN A 219 20.64 2.30 12.12
N ASP A 220 20.80 2.64 13.39
CA ASP A 220 19.77 2.43 14.42
C ASP A 220 19.08 3.75 14.81
N ASP A 221 19.52 4.89 14.27
CA ASP A 221 18.95 6.20 14.57
C ASP A 221 17.90 6.56 13.52
N GLY A 222 16.80 7.15 13.99
CA GLY A 222 15.81 7.80 13.14
C GLY A 222 16.05 9.31 13.04
N GLU A 223 15.63 9.91 11.93
CA GLU A 223 15.65 11.35 11.71
C GLU A 223 14.22 11.87 11.61
N PHE A 224 13.93 12.97 12.37
CA PHE A 224 12.64 13.63 12.25
C PHE A 224 12.61 14.52 11.01
N VAL A 225 11.60 14.31 10.17
CA VAL A 225 11.40 15.11 8.96
C VAL A 225 10.03 15.80 8.98
N ASP A 226 10.01 17.06 8.56
CA ASP A 226 8.76 17.81 8.40
C ASP A 226 8.01 17.32 7.17
N VAL A 227 6.74 16.95 7.32
CA VAL A 227 5.89 16.51 6.18
C VAL A 227 5.27 17.68 5.41
N GLY A 228 5.30 18.88 5.97
CA GLY A 228 4.81 20.09 5.33
C GLY A 228 3.32 20.39 5.52
N PHE A 229 2.61 19.53 6.21
CA PHE A 229 1.19 19.67 6.56
C PHE A 229 0.88 18.98 7.90
N ASP A 230 -0.31 19.20 8.44
CA ASP A 230 -0.80 18.48 9.61
C ASP A 230 -1.40 17.14 9.19
N PHE A 231 -0.70 16.05 9.48
CA PHE A 231 -1.14 14.68 9.21
C PHE A 231 -1.86 14.11 10.42
N ASN A 232 -3.16 13.86 10.28
CA ASN A 232 -3.94 13.22 11.33
C ASN A 232 -3.80 11.70 11.24
N PHE A 233 -3.44 11.09 12.37
CA PHE A 233 -3.25 9.66 12.45
C PHE A 233 -3.73 9.15 13.83
N TYR A 234 -4.68 8.22 13.84
CA TYR A 234 -5.36 7.75 15.04
C TYR A 234 -5.93 8.86 15.94
N GLY A 235 -6.42 9.96 15.34
CA GLY A 235 -7.00 11.11 16.04
C GLY A 235 -6.00 12.11 16.58
N ASP A 236 -4.71 11.85 16.51
CA ASP A 236 -3.63 12.77 16.87
C ASP A 236 -3.04 13.46 15.62
N ASN A 237 -2.50 14.65 15.80
CA ASN A 237 -1.96 15.50 14.75
C ASN A 237 -0.43 15.46 14.76
N TYR A 238 0.16 15.19 13.62
CA TYR A 238 1.61 15.13 13.43
C TYR A 238 2.01 16.04 12.27
N ASN A 239 3.02 16.88 12.44
CA ASN A 239 3.64 17.65 11.35
C ASN A 239 5.05 17.16 11.02
N GLN A 240 5.54 16.22 11.79
CA GLN A 240 6.81 15.54 11.59
C GLN A 240 6.62 14.04 11.68
N ILE A 241 7.41 13.30 10.93
CA ILE A 241 7.53 11.84 11.05
C ILE A 241 8.97 11.47 11.39
N LEU A 242 9.15 10.40 12.14
CA LEU A 242 10.44 9.80 12.39
C LEU A 242 10.70 8.76 11.30
N VAL A 243 11.67 9.02 10.45
CA VAL A 243 12.10 8.08 9.41
C VAL A 243 13.33 7.32 9.91
N ASN A 244 13.31 6.02 9.78
CA ASN A 244 14.39 5.14 10.20
C ASN A 244 14.96 4.42 8.97
N PRO A 245 16.28 4.21 8.86
CA PRO A 245 16.88 3.49 7.74
C PRO A 245 16.60 1.97 7.74
N ASN A 246 16.08 1.45 8.86
CA ASN A 246 15.79 0.02 9.04
C ASN A 246 14.35 -0.35 8.69
#